data_5b1d6e144c0ef32e54e8c2cdfd742657
#
_entry.id   5b1d6e144c0ef32e54e8c2cdfd742657
#
_cell.length_a   1.000
_cell.length_b   1.000
_cell.length_c   1.000
_cell.angle_alpha   90.00
_cell.angle_beta   90.00
_cell.angle_gamma   90.00
#
_symmetry.space_group_name_H-M   'P 1'
#
loop_
_entity.id
_entity.type
_entity.pdbx_description
1 polymer ?
#
loop_
_entity_poly.entity_id
_entity_poly.type
_entity_poly.pdbx_seq_one_letter_code
_entity_poly.pdbx_strand_id
1 'polypeptide(L)' 'MSSIRIGNEFAEVVIDLVETRNGARLRILVPSTGRSVTLCPLELEALTWQQPETFSRMLATPHGPEDGAT' A
#
# COMPACT_ATOMS: atom_id res chain seq x y z
N MET A 1 -6.90 -1.44 -18.78
CA MET A 1 -6.66 -0.88 -17.55
C MET A 1 -5.28 -0.51 -17.38
N SER A 2 -5.03 0.61 -16.82
CA SER A 2 -3.66 1.03 -16.66
C SER A 2 -3.20 0.77 -15.27
N SER A 3 -1.94 0.40 -15.14
CA SER A 3 -1.31 0.29 -13.87
C SER A 3 -0.11 1.22 -13.85
N ILE A 4 0.27 1.63 -12.65
CA ILE A 4 1.39 2.53 -12.46
C ILE A 4 2.45 1.79 -11.68
N ARG A 5 3.68 1.85 -12.17
CA ARG A 5 4.79 1.21 -11.49
C ARG A 5 5.66 2.29 -10.88
N ILE A 6 5.87 2.21 -9.58
CA ILE A 6 6.67 3.17 -8.85
C ILE A 6 7.78 2.41 -8.14
N GLY A 7 9.03 2.80 -8.39
CA GLY A 7 10.09 2.05 -7.77
C GLY A 7 11.41 2.79 -7.76
N ASN A 8 12.31 2.25 -6.97
CA ASN A 8 13.69 2.68 -6.93
C ASN A 8 14.53 1.45 -6.60
N GLU A 9 15.78 1.66 -6.21
CA GLU A 9 16.65 0.52 -5.96
C GLU A 9 16.27 -0.25 -4.70
N PHE A 10 15.40 0.30 -3.86
CA PHE A 10 15.04 -0.35 -2.60
C PHE A 10 13.69 -1.04 -2.65
N ALA A 11 12.78 -0.56 -3.46
CA ALA A 11 11.42 -1.09 -3.45
C ALA A 11 10.73 -0.77 -4.76
N GLU A 12 9.75 -1.59 -5.09
CA GLU A 12 8.93 -1.35 -6.27
C GLU A 12 7.51 -1.78 -5.96
N VAL A 13 6.55 -0.96 -6.35
CA VAL A 13 5.13 -1.29 -6.21
C VAL A 13 4.43 -1.05 -7.53
N VAL A 14 3.35 -1.80 -7.73
CA VAL A 14 2.46 -1.62 -8.88
C VAL A 14 1.11 -1.22 -8.33
N ILE A 15 0.57 -0.13 -8.86
CA ILE A 15 -0.69 0.43 -8.38
C ILE A 15 -1.69 0.41 -9.52
N ASP A 16 -2.89 -0.09 -9.25
CA ASP A 16 -3.93 -0.04 -10.27
C ASP A 16 -5.29 0.16 -9.61
N LEU A 17 -6.23 0.56 -10.44
CA LEU A 17 -7.60 0.79 -10.02
C LEU A 17 -8.38 -0.51 -10.15
N VAL A 18 -9.13 -0.83 -9.12
CA VAL A 18 -9.97 -2.02 -9.11
C VAL A 18 -11.41 -1.56 -8.88
N GLU A 19 -12.29 -1.94 -9.79
CA GLU A 19 -13.71 -1.64 -9.65
C GLU A 19 -14.38 -2.81 -8.97
N THR A 20 -15.13 -2.53 -7.91
CA THR A 20 -15.88 -3.55 -7.22
C THR A 20 -17.34 -3.12 -7.15
N ARG A 21 -18.19 -4.05 -6.70
CA ARG A 21 -19.59 -3.72 -6.50
C ARG A 21 -19.77 -2.57 -5.56
N ASN A 22 -18.86 -2.45 -4.59
CA ASN A 22 -18.98 -1.40 -3.58
C ASN A 22 -18.20 -0.16 -3.94
N GLY A 23 -17.73 -0.06 -5.17
CA GLY A 23 -17.05 1.13 -5.63
C GLY A 23 -15.61 0.87 -6.04
N ALA A 24 -14.93 1.93 -6.40
CA ALA A 24 -13.56 1.85 -6.86
C ALA A 24 -12.61 1.74 -5.67
N ARG A 25 -11.53 1.00 -5.88
CA ARG A 25 -10.50 0.82 -4.86
C ARG A 25 -9.15 0.89 -5.52
N LEU A 26 -8.15 1.21 -4.73
CA LEU A 26 -6.77 1.22 -5.22
C LEU A 26 -6.08 -0.04 -4.73
N ARG A 27 -5.47 -0.77 -5.65
CA ARG A 27 -4.69 -1.94 -5.26
C ARG A 27 -3.21 -1.61 -5.37
N ILE A 28 -2.46 -1.98 -4.35
CA ILE A 28 -1.02 -1.82 -4.31
C ILE A 28 -0.42 -3.21 -4.22
N LEU A 29 0.42 -3.54 -5.18
CA LEU A 29 1.06 -4.86 -5.23
C LEU A 29 2.55 -4.70 -5.15
N VAL A 30 3.20 -5.54 -4.37
CA VAL A 30 4.65 -5.60 -4.28
C VAL A 30 5.09 -6.83 -5.06
N PRO A 31 5.62 -6.68 -6.28
CA PRO A 31 5.91 -7.86 -7.11
C PRO A 31 6.93 -8.80 -6.49
N SER A 32 7.89 -8.26 -5.76
CA SER A 32 8.95 -9.12 -5.24
C SER A 32 8.46 -10.08 -4.17
N THR A 33 7.40 -9.75 -3.46
CA THR A 33 6.89 -10.60 -2.39
C THR A 33 5.52 -11.19 -2.72
N GLY A 34 4.84 -10.62 -3.70
CA GLY A 34 3.48 -11.02 -4.01
C GLY A 34 2.44 -10.45 -3.09
N ARG A 35 2.84 -9.62 -2.14
CA ARG A 35 1.89 -9.00 -1.22
C ARG A 35 1.12 -7.91 -1.90
N SER A 36 -0.14 -7.78 -1.53
CA SER A 36 -0.95 -6.70 -2.06
C SER A 36 -1.98 -6.27 -1.04
N VAL A 37 -2.46 -5.06 -1.20
CA VAL A 37 -3.51 -4.51 -0.37
C VAL A 37 -4.41 -3.69 -1.26
N THR A 38 -5.70 -3.68 -0.91
CA THR A 38 -6.69 -2.91 -1.65
C THR A 38 -7.32 -1.92 -0.67
N LEU A 39 -7.31 -0.65 -1.05
CA LEU A 39 -7.73 0.42 -0.16
C LEU A 39 -8.94 1.14 -0.76
N CYS A 40 -9.90 1.44 0.10
CA CYS A 40 -11.06 2.22 -0.32
C CYS A 40 -10.71 3.71 -0.32
N PRO A 41 -11.54 4.56 -0.94
CA PRO A 41 -11.22 5.97 -0.98
C PRO A 41 -11.03 6.63 0.38
N LEU A 42 -11.80 6.20 1.37
CA LEU A 42 -11.67 6.80 2.70
C LEU A 42 -10.32 6.44 3.32
N GLU A 43 -9.88 5.19 3.13
CA GLU A 43 -8.57 4.80 3.62
C GLU A 43 -7.47 5.55 2.92
N LEU A 44 -7.64 5.79 1.62
CA LEU A 44 -6.66 6.55 0.87
C LEU A 44 -6.60 7.98 1.37
N GLU A 45 -7.75 8.58 1.62
CA GLU A 45 -7.78 9.93 2.14
C GLU A 45 -7.10 10.00 3.50
N ALA A 46 -7.29 8.97 4.32
CA ALA A 46 -6.69 8.94 5.64
C ALA A 46 -5.17 8.96 5.60
N LEU A 47 -4.59 8.44 4.53
CA LEU A 47 -3.14 8.49 4.39
C LEU A 47 -2.63 9.92 4.29
N THR A 48 -3.45 10.83 3.76
CA THR A 48 -3.02 12.21 3.62
C THR A 48 -2.99 12.96 4.93
N TRP A 49 -3.61 12.41 5.97
CA TRP A 49 -3.64 13.03 7.28
C TRP A 49 -2.48 12.62 8.16
N GLN A 50 -1.67 11.68 7.69
CA GLN A 50 -0.63 11.10 8.53
C GLN A 50 0.59 12.00 8.58
N GLN A 51 1.30 11.91 9.68
CA GLN A 51 2.55 12.61 9.85
C GLN A 51 3.67 11.80 9.23
N PRO A 52 4.76 12.45 8.81
CA PRO A 52 5.90 11.69 8.27
C PRO A 52 6.41 10.62 9.22
N GLU A 53 6.30 10.85 10.51
CA GLU A 53 6.75 9.87 11.48
C GLU A 53 5.99 8.56 11.39
N THR A 54 4.73 8.62 10.99
CA THR A 54 3.94 7.41 10.82
C THR A 54 4.57 6.50 9.79
N PHE A 55 4.98 7.08 8.66
CA PHE A 55 5.58 6.29 7.60
C PHE A 55 6.95 5.78 7.99
N SER A 56 7.73 6.59 8.72
CA SER A 56 9.02 6.14 9.20
C SER A 56 8.87 4.95 10.14
N ARG A 57 7.85 4.99 10.98
CA ARG A 57 7.62 3.90 11.91
C ARG A 57 7.25 2.63 11.18
N MET A 58 6.48 2.75 10.10
CA MET A 58 6.13 1.60 9.29
C MET A 58 7.36 0.96 8.69
N LEU A 59 8.32 1.77 8.29
CA LEU A 59 9.56 1.25 7.72
C LEU A 59 10.44 0.56 8.75
N ALA A 60 10.25 0.87 10.02
CA ALA A 60 11.02 0.24 11.07
C ALA A 60 10.62 -1.22 11.27
N THR A 61 9.46 -1.62 10.77
CA THR A 61 9.02 -3.01 10.82
C THR A 61 8.70 -3.47 9.40
N PRO A 62 9.74 -3.68 8.59
CA PRO A 62 9.54 -3.91 7.17
C PRO A 62 8.76 -5.16 6.82
N HIS A 63 8.67 -6.10 7.72
CA HIS A 63 7.90 -7.30 7.45
C HIS A 63 6.51 -7.23 8.03
N GLY A 64 6.11 -6.06 8.52
CA GLY A 64 4.78 -5.90 9.05
C GLY A 64 4.77 -6.09 10.55
N PRO A 65 3.62 -5.83 11.14
CA PRO A 65 3.54 -5.85 12.59
C PRO A 65 3.44 -7.23 13.16
N GLU A 66 3.44 -8.19 12.33
CA GLU A 66 3.21 -9.40 12.77
C GLU A 66 4.10 -9.92 13.66
N ASP A 67 4.90 -9.62 13.70
CA ASP A 67 5.57 -10.17 14.51
C ASP A 67 5.09 -10.07 15.60
N GLY A 68 4.73 -10.00 15.68
CA GLY A 68 4.31 -9.92 16.50
C GLY A 68 3.27 -10.06 16.90
N ALA A 69 3.07 -9.88 16.81
CA ALA A 69 2.17 -9.87 16.98
C ALA A 69 1.62 -10.47 17.14
N THR A 70 1.83 -10.58 17.08
CA THR A 70 1.32 -10.97 17.01
C THR A 70 1.09 -11.11 17.36
#